data_5a9d723c7e62d7f995671412952dab7f
#
_entry.id   5a9d723c7e62d7f995671412952dab7f
#
_cell.length_a   1.000
_cell.length_b   1.000
_cell.length_c   1.000
_cell.angle_alpha   90.00
_cell.angle_beta   90.00
_cell.angle_gamma   90.00
#
_symmetry.space_group_name_H-M   'P 1'
#
loop_
_entity.id
_entity.type
_entity.pdbx_description
1 polymer ?
#
loop_
_entity_poly.entity_id
_entity_poly.type
_entity_poly.pdbx_seq_one_letter_code
_entity_poly.pdbx_strand_id
1 'polypeptide(L)'
;LIDNIYWLWQQKEIDTAIVVAPKGVYMNWKNNEIPIHLPDDIDADIYLWKASSTKNEKKKLSEGVTKRDKFRILLMNVESFVTKKAPVFLESFTHRSEFLLAIDESTTIKNVKAKRTKSIMKFGENAKYKRILTGSPITQSPLDLYSQCAFLNKRLLGYDSYWSFQGRFAIIKQQRMGSISFNQIVGYKNLEELTQKLKLFAHRTTKKEALDLPDKIYTTRQVELTSTQQEHYVSMKKTSVVFLEDGEMVTAPEVMTRLLRLQQLLCGYLVSDDGETVEIANNRIKVMMEVIEEMDGKIIIWSRFRHDIKKIKNELCKTYGSGSVVTYYGDTSQEDRDSAIHNFQTNPETRFFVSNAQTGGRGITLTAASNVIYYSNDFNLESRKQSEDRCHRIGQHKPVLYVDLVCPNTVDVHIVKSLLQKDKIANKTLGEEVLEWLKV
;
A
#
# COMPACT_ATOMS: atom_id res chain seq x y z
N LEU A 1 -15.94 12.77 -1.73
CA LEU A 1 -15.13 13.96 -1.38
C LEU A 1 -15.46 15.13 -2.30
N ILE A 2 -15.54 14.90 -3.62
CA ILE A 2 -15.82 15.96 -4.61
C ILE A 2 -17.17 16.61 -4.31
N ASP A 3 -18.23 15.84 -4.04
CA ASP A 3 -19.54 16.37 -3.63
C ASP A 3 -19.45 17.24 -2.37
N ASN A 4 -18.60 16.85 -1.39
CA ASN A 4 -18.38 17.64 -0.18
C ASN A 4 -17.61 18.94 -0.48
N ILE A 5 -16.63 18.91 -1.39
CA ILE A 5 -15.93 20.12 -1.88
C ILE A 5 -16.94 21.06 -2.55
N TYR A 6 -17.75 20.52 -3.46
CA TYR A 6 -18.77 21.28 -4.17
C TYR A 6 -19.80 21.90 -3.21
N TRP A 7 -20.31 21.13 -2.27
CA TRP A 7 -21.26 21.64 -1.26
C TRP A 7 -20.65 22.78 -0.41
N LEU A 8 -19.41 22.62 0.08
CA LEU A 8 -18.72 23.67 0.85
C LEU A 8 -18.47 24.93 0.02
N TRP A 9 -18.17 24.78 -1.26
CA TRP A 9 -18.04 25.92 -2.18
C TRP A 9 -19.38 26.63 -2.38
N GLN A 10 -20.47 25.90 -2.61
CA GLN A 10 -21.81 26.49 -2.73
C GLN A 10 -22.22 27.29 -1.48
N GLN A 11 -21.85 26.79 -0.30
CA GLN A 11 -22.09 27.50 0.98
C GLN A 11 -21.11 28.67 1.19
N LYS A 12 -20.21 28.94 0.26
CA LYS A 12 -19.14 29.96 0.36
C LYS A 12 -18.20 29.75 1.57
N GLU A 13 -18.08 28.51 2.02
CA GLU A 13 -17.25 28.11 3.16
C GLU A 13 -15.78 27.95 2.78
N ILE A 14 -15.49 27.67 1.50
CA ILE A 14 -14.14 27.52 0.96
C ILE A 14 -14.01 28.15 -0.43
N ASP A 15 -12.84 28.67 -0.73
CA ASP A 15 -12.41 29.14 -2.06
C ASP A 15 -11.34 28.24 -2.67
N THR A 16 -10.82 27.30 -1.89
CA THR A 16 -9.70 26.44 -2.29
C THR A 16 -9.84 25.03 -1.72
N ALA A 17 -9.51 24.02 -2.51
CA ALA A 17 -9.34 22.64 -2.05
C ALA A 17 -7.93 22.14 -2.34
N ILE A 18 -7.34 21.45 -1.38
CA ILE A 18 -6.03 20.82 -1.52
C ILE A 18 -6.19 19.31 -1.30
N VAL A 19 -5.88 18.52 -2.32
CA VAL A 19 -5.90 17.06 -2.23
C VAL A 19 -4.46 16.53 -2.24
N VAL A 20 -4.08 15.91 -1.15
CA VAL A 20 -2.77 15.29 -0.96
C VAL A 20 -2.92 13.80 -1.14
N ALA A 21 -2.21 13.21 -2.10
CA ALA A 21 -2.32 11.79 -2.44
C ALA A 21 -0.94 11.16 -2.72
N PRO A 22 -0.79 9.83 -2.72
CA PRO A 22 0.45 9.17 -3.17
C PRO A 22 0.78 9.47 -4.64
N LYS A 23 2.07 9.34 -4.97
CA LYS A 23 2.54 9.50 -6.36
C LYS A 23 1.79 8.53 -7.29
N GLY A 24 1.23 9.05 -8.37
CA GLY A 24 0.39 8.30 -9.32
C GLY A 24 -1.11 8.44 -9.05
N VAL A 25 -1.54 8.48 -7.78
CA VAL A 25 -2.96 8.65 -7.43
C VAL A 25 -3.45 10.06 -7.70
N TYR A 26 -2.65 11.09 -7.40
CA TYR A 26 -3.06 12.49 -7.67
C TYR A 26 -3.24 12.79 -9.17
N MET A 27 -2.63 12.01 -10.06
CA MET A 27 -2.89 12.11 -11.50
C MET A 27 -4.25 11.53 -11.87
N ASN A 28 -4.71 10.46 -11.17
CA ASN A 28 -6.06 9.94 -11.33
C ASN A 28 -7.12 10.99 -10.91
N TRP A 29 -6.87 11.73 -9.83
CA TRP A 29 -7.72 12.86 -9.44
C TRP A 29 -7.86 13.88 -10.57
N LYS A 30 -6.73 14.24 -11.22
CA LYS A 30 -6.72 15.22 -12.30
C LYS A 30 -7.43 14.72 -13.57
N ASN A 31 -7.17 13.47 -13.96
CA ASN A 31 -7.55 12.97 -15.28
C ASN A 31 -8.92 12.28 -15.28
N ASN A 32 -9.36 11.75 -14.13
CA ASN A 32 -10.57 10.95 -14.04
C ASN A 32 -11.56 11.50 -13.00
N GLU A 33 -11.17 11.59 -11.72
CA GLU A 33 -12.12 11.86 -10.64
C GLU A 33 -12.75 13.25 -10.76
N ILE A 34 -11.94 14.30 -10.91
CA ILE A 34 -12.44 15.68 -11.01
C ILE A 34 -13.26 15.87 -12.30
N PRO A 35 -12.79 15.47 -13.50
CA PRO A 35 -13.57 15.66 -14.72
C PRO A 35 -14.89 14.89 -14.76
N ILE A 36 -14.98 13.76 -14.06
CA ILE A 36 -16.20 12.93 -14.06
C ILE A 36 -17.22 13.41 -13.01
N HIS A 37 -16.74 13.87 -11.84
CA HIS A 37 -17.58 14.06 -10.67
C HIS A 37 -17.73 15.52 -10.22
N LEU A 38 -16.89 16.45 -10.70
CA LEU A 38 -17.07 17.86 -10.38
C LEU A 38 -18.19 18.44 -11.25
N PRO A 39 -19.24 19.01 -10.65
CA PRO A 39 -20.32 19.62 -11.43
C PRO A 39 -19.85 20.77 -12.34
N ASP A 40 -20.48 20.93 -13.50
CA ASP A 40 -20.10 21.90 -14.54
C ASP A 40 -20.33 23.36 -14.14
N ASP A 41 -21.15 23.60 -13.15
CA ASP A 41 -21.47 24.96 -12.66
C ASP A 41 -20.38 25.58 -11.77
N ILE A 42 -19.38 24.81 -11.37
CA ILE A 42 -18.20 25.31 -10.67
C ILE A 42 -17.05 25.59 -11.63
N ASP A 43 -16.73 26.86 -11.82
CA ASP A 43 -15.55 27.27 -12.58
C ASP A 43 -14.29 27.11 -11.72
N ALA A 44 -13.54 26.02 -11.93
CA ALA A 44 -12.41 25.64 -11.12
C ALA A 44 -11.10 25.53 -11.92
N ASP A 45 -10.04 26.08 -11.36
CA ASP A 45 -8.68 25.91 -11.84
C ASP A 45 -7.97 24.78 -11.11
N ILE A 46 -7.44 23.80 -11.86
CA ILE A 46 -6.70 22.67 -11.32
C ILE A 46 -5.21 22.91 -11.44
N TYR A 47 -4.53 22.92 -10.30
CA TYR A 47 -3.10 23.08 -10.15
C TYR A 47 -2.43 21.77 -9.73
N LEU A 48 -1.24 21.50 -10.26
CA LEU A 48 -0.50 20.28 -9.99
C LEU A 48 0.89 20.60 -9.45
N TRP A 49 1.16 20.22 -8.21
CA TRP A 49 2.50 20.35 -7.64
C TRP A 49 3.36 19.14 -7.99
N LYS A 50 4.49 19.39 -8.65
CA LYS A 50 5.53 18.39 -8.94
C LYS A 50 6.89 18.87 -8.44
N ALA A 51 7.72 17.94 -7.94
CA ALA A 51 9.09 18.27 -7.50
C ALA A 51 9.97 18.77 -8.64
N SER A 52 9.78 18.21 -9.86
CA SER A 52 10.41 18.65 -11.11
C SER A 52 9.32 19.19 -12.05
N SER A 53 9.12 20.50 -12.04
CA SER A 53 8.12 21.15 -12.90
C SER A 53 8.80 21.85 -14.07
N THR A 54 8.20 21.78 -15.25
CA THR A 54 8.58 22.57 -16.43
C THR A 54 8.38 24.07 -16.20
N LYS A 55 8.92 24.92 -17.06
CA LYS A 55 8.71 26.38 -16.97
C LYS A 55 7.23 26.75 -17.01
N ASN A 56 6.44 26.09 -17.87
CA ASN A 56 5.01 26.34 -18.00
C ASN A 56 4.22 25.90 -16.75
N GLU A 57 4.54 24.75 -16.17
CA GLU A 57 3.93 24.29 -14.92
C GLU A 57 4.24 25.24 -13.76
N LYS A 58 5.48 25.72 -13.65
CA LYS A 58 5.86 26.72 -12.65
C LYS A 58 5.10 28.03 -12.83
N LYS A 59 4.94 28.49 -14.08
CA LYS A 59 4.16 29.71 -14.40
C LYS A 59 2.70 29.50 -13.96
N LYS A 60 2.08 28.39 -14.33
CA LYS A 60 0.70 28.07 -13.90
C LYS A 60 0.56 28.04 -12.37
N LEU A 61 1.49 27.40 -11.65
CA LEU A 61 1.50 27.39 -10.18
C LEU A 61 1.64 28.80 -9.59
N SER A 62 2.49 29.67 -10.18
CA SER A 62 2.64 31.06 -9.76
C SER A 62 1.36 31.87 -10.01
N GLU A 63 0.67 31.64 -11.13
CA GLU A 63 -0.63 32.24 -11.41
C GLU A 63 -1.66 31.83 -10.35
N GLY A 64 -1.67 30.57 -9.90
CA GLY A 64 -2.57 30.09 -8.85
C GLY A 64 -2.36 30.74 -7.48
N VAL A 65 -1.19 31.33 -7.23
CA VAL A 65 -0.93 32.14 -6.03
C VAL A 65 -1.63 33.50 -6.10
N THR A 66 -1.68 34.09 -7.29
CA THR A 66 -2.16 35.47 -7.50
C THR A 66 -3.61 35.58 -7.98
N LYS A 67 -4.03 34.68 -8.87
CA LYS A 67 -5.38 34.64 -9.41
C LYS A 67 -6.34 33.93 -8.45
N ARG A 68 -7.45 34.57 -8.13
CA ARG A 68 -8.45 34.07 -7.18
C ARG A 68 -9.88 34.28 -7.65
N ASP A 69 -10.05 34.49 -8.92
CA ASP A 69 -11.31 34.70 -9.61
C ASP A 69 -12.15 33.41 -9.74
N LYS A 70 -11.47 32.25 -9.64
CA LYS A 70 -12.06 30.94 -9.75
C LYS A 70 -11.81 30.10 -8.50
N PHE A 71 -12.60 29.05 -8.33
CA PHE A 71 -12.30 28.02 -7.33
C PHE A 71 -10.98 27.31 -7.66
N ARG A 72 -10.13 27.07 -6.67
CA ARG A 72 -8.79 26.51 -6.90
C ARG A 72 -8.69 25.10 -6.31
N ILE A 73 -8.27 24.15 -7.13
CA ILE A 73 -7.98 22.78 -6.67
C ILE A 73 -6.49 22.52 -6.84
N LEU A 74 -5.78 22.32 -5.74
CA LEU A 74 -4.36 21.95 -5.75
C LEU A 74 -4.21 20.45 -5.49
N LEU A 75 -3.57 19.75 -6.42
CA LEU A 75 -3.21 18.35 -6.30
C LEU A 75 -1.73 18.23 -6.02
N MET A 76 -1.35 17.49 -5.00
CA MET A 76 0.04 17.31 -4.65
C MET A 76 0.32 15.95 -4.02
N ASN A 77 1.58 15.58 -4.09
CA ASN A 77 2.06 14.32 -3.55
C ASN A 77 2.46 14.49 -2.07
N VAL A 78 2.16 13.48 -1.27
CA VAL A 78 2.42 13.47 0.18
C VAL A 78 3.90 13.65 0.53
N GLU A 79 4.82 13.11 -0.31
CA GLU A 79 6.26 13.25 -0.11
C GLU A 79 6.76 14.70 -0.30
N SER A 80 5.99 15.54 -0.96
CA SER A 80 6.32 16.98 -1.14
C SER A 80 6.47 17.70 0.20
N PHE A 81 5.75 17.28 1.23
CA PHE A 81 5.79 17.90 2.57
C PHE A 81 7.11 17.74 3.32
N VAL A 82 8.03 16.88 2.87
CA VAL A 82 9.40 16.80 3.41
C VAL A 82 10.41 17.67 2.65
N THR A 83 9.98 18.31 1.56
CA THR A 83 10.83 19.21 0.79
C THR A 83 10.82 20.61 1.39
N LYS A 84 11.89 21.41 1.17
CA LYS A 84 11.94 22.80 1.63
C LYS A 84 11.01 23.74 0.85
N LYS A 85 10.70 23.40 -0.41
CA LYS A 85 9.94 24.28 -1.33
C LYS A 85 8.43 24.21 -1.17
N ALA A 86 7.88 23.01 -0.89
CA ALA A 86 6.44 22.83 -0.84
C ALA A 86 5.75 23.58 0.31
N PRO A 87 6.25 23.59 1.56
CA PRO A 87 5.65 24.37 2.64
C PRO A 87 5.60 25.87 2.32
N VAL A 88 6.67 26.45 1.79
CA VAL A 88 6.71 27.87 1.41
C VAL A 88 5.70 28.21 0.30
N PHE A 89 5.60 27.33 -0.70
CA PHE A 89 4.59 27.47 -1.75
C PHE A 89 3.17 27.38 -1.18
N LEU A 90 2.90 26.40 -0.32
CA LEU A 90 1.60 26.20 0.29
C LEU A 90 1.16 27.41 1.13
N GLU A 91 2.06 28.00 1.92
CA GLU A 91 1.78 29.22 2.68
C GLU A 91 1.37 30.37 1.74
N SER A 92 2.08 30.55 0.61
CA SER A 92 1.76 31.55 -0.38
C SER A 92 0.43 31.24 -1.11
N PHE A 93 0.20 29.97 -1.47
CA PHE A 93 -0.99 29.54 -2.19
C PHE A 93 -2.27 29.69 -1.37
N THR A 94 -2.19 29.41 -0.06
CA THR A 94 -3.33 29.49 0.87
C THR A 94 -3.44 30.83 1.61
N HIS A 95 -2.52 31.76 1.35
CA HIS A 95 -2.59 33.07 1.99
C HIS A 95 -3.94 33.75 1.71
N ARG A 96 -4.68 34.16 2.75
CA ARG A 96 -6.06 34.72 2.68
C ARG A 96 -7.09 33.80 2.00
N SER A 97 -6.93 32.50 2.07
CA SER A 97 -7.90 31.53 1.55
C SER A 97 -8.52 30.72 2.66
N GLU A 98 -9.82 30.50 2.54
CA GLU A 98 -10.52 29.50 3.31
C GLU A 98 -10.45 28.17 2.55
N PHE A 99 -9.77 27.19 3.10
CA PHE A 99 -9.50 25.98 2.33
C PHE A 99 -9.85 24.68 3.05
N LEU A 100 -10.18 23.67 2.23
CA LEU A 100 -10.28 22.29 2.65
C LEU A 100 -8.95 21.57 2.33
N LEU A 101 -8.43 20.83 3.31
CA LEU A 101 -7.28 19.94 3.13
C LEU A 101 -7.73 18.48 3.23
N ALA A 102 -7.62 17.74 2.15
CA ALA A 102 -7.91 16.32 2.10
C ALA A 102 -6.64 15.49 1.91
N ILE A 103 -6.58 14.35 2.61
CA ILE A 103 -5.51 13.35 2.41
C ILE A 103 -6.15 12.07 1.89
N ASP A 104 -5.83 11.75 0.66
CA ASP A 104 -6.16 10.46 0.06
C ASP A 104 -5.07 9.43 0.38
N GLU A 105 -5.47 8.20 0.64
CA GLU A 105 -4.62 7.15 1.22
C GLU A 105 -3.94 7.63 2.51
N SER A 106 -4.76 8.00 3.50
CA SER A 106 -4.31 8.59 4.78
C SER A 106 -3.38 7.69 5.60
N THR A 107 -3.27 6.40 5.28
CA THR A 107 -2.23 5.50 5.81
C THR A 107 -0.82 6.01 5.58
N THR A 108 -0.61 6.89 4.62
CA THR A 108 0.66 7.57 4.36
C THR A 108 1.13 8.44 5.53
N ILE A 109 0.21 8.86 6.41
CA ILE A 109 0.50 9.65 7.63
C ILE A 109 0.32 8.86 8.93
N LYS A 110 0.18 7.53 8.88
CA LYS A 110 -0.03 6.67 10.07
C LYS A 110 1.12 6.72 11.09
N ASN A 111 2.34 7.01 10.65
CA ASN A 111 3.50 7.10 11.54
C ASN A 111 3.64 8.50 12.11
N VAL A 112 3.28 8.68 13.38
CA VAL A 112 3.35 9.96 14.12
C VAL A 112 4.76 10.57 14.16
N LYS A 113 5.83 9.75 14.06
CA LYS A 113 7.22 10.21 14.11
C LYS A 113 7.75 10.66 12.76
N ALA A 114 7.11 10.30 11.66
CA ALA A 114 7.57 10.61 10.31
C ALA A 114 7.56 12.13 10.03
N LYS A 115 8.60 12.62 9.38
CA LYS A 115 8.74 14.06 9.04
C LYS A 115 7.55 14.56 8.22
N ARG A 116 7.09 13.77 7.23
CA ARG A 116 5.92 14.12 6.40
C ARG A 116 4.66 14.27 7.24
N THR A 117 4.39 13.35 8.18
CA THR A 117 3.23 13.41 9.06
C THR A 117 3.23 14.68 9.88
N LYS A 118 4.37 15.00 10.53
CA LYS A 118 4.51 16.24 11.32
C LYS A 118 4.31 17.49 10.48
N SER A 119 4.85 17.52 9.27
CA SER A 119 4.73 18.66 8.35
C SER A 119 3.29 18.87 7.88
N ILE A 120 2.59 17.80 7.49
CA ILE A 120 1.19 17.84 7.09
C ILE A 120 0.29 18.25 8.26
N MET A 121 0.51 17.71 9.46
CA MET A 121 -0.27 18.07 10.65
C MET A 121 -0.11 19.55 10.97
N LYS A 122 1.13 20.09 10.92
CA LYS A 122 1.38 21.53 11.14
C LYS A 122 0.68 22.39 10.09
N PHE A 123 0.79 22.06 8.82
CA PHE A 123 0.10 22.79 7.75
C PHE A 123 -1.43 22.70 7.89
N GLY A 124 -1.95 21.53 8.24
CA GLY A 124 -3.38 21.28 8.45
C GLY A 124 -4.01 22.08 9.59
N GLU A 125 -3.21 22.68 10.48
CA GLU A 125 -3.75 23.59 11.53
C GLU A 125 -4.40 24.84 10.92
N ASN A 126 -3.97 25.25 9.73
CA ASN A 126 -4.50 26.42 9.01
C ASN A 126 -5.72 26.08 8.14
N ALA A 127 -6.04 24.80 7.93
CA ALA A 127 -7.17 24.39 7.11
C ALA A 127 -8.49 24.57 7.85
N LYS A 128 -9.49 25.20 7.23
CA LYS A 128 -10.83 25.35 7.78
C LYS A 128 -11.53 24.00 7.87
N TYR A 129 -11.39 23.18 6.87
CA TYR A 129 -11.94 21.81 6.81
C TYR A 129 -10.87 20.80 6.51
N LYS A 130 -10.95 19.63 7.16
CA LYS A 130 -10.04 18.51 6.95
C LYS A 130 -10.79 17.23 6.65
N ARG A 131 -10.27 16.43 5.72
CA ARG A 131 -10.79 15.10 5.37
C ARG A 131 -9.66 14.11 5.21
N ILE A 132 -9.95 12.87 5.51
CA ILE A 132 -9.07 11.73 5.19
C ILE A 132 -9.89 10.66 4.48
N LEU A 133 -9.25 10.03 3.50
CA LEU A 133 -9.81 8.91 2.75
C LEU A 133 -8.81 7.76 2.78
N THR A 134 -9.32 6.56 2.94
CA THR A 134 -8.51 5.33 2.81
C THR A 134 -9.43 4.12 2.75
N GLY A 135 -9.07 3.15 1.93
CA GLY A 135 -9.72 1.84 1.90
C GLY A 135 -9.30 0.92 3.06
N SER A 136 -8.18 1.21 3.73
CA SER A 136 -7.62 0.36 4.79
C SER A 136 -6.92 1.20 5.86
N PRO A 137 -7.66 1.79 6.81
CA PRO A 137 -7.08 2.70 7.81
C PRO A 137 -6.13 2.02 8.79
N ILE A 138 -6.25 0.70 8.95
CA ILE A 138 -5.40 -0.14 9.81
C ILE A 138 -4.63 -1.11 8.92
N THR A 139 -3.32 -0.98 8.88
CA THR A 139 -2.44 -1.75 8.00
C THR A 139 -1.38 -2.55 8.74
N GLN A 140 -0.96 -2.08 9.91
CA GLN A 140 -0.03 -2.77 10.80
C GLN A 140 -0.66 -3.06 12.15
N SER A 141 -1.36 -2.08 12.71
CA SER A 141 -1.95 -2.17 14.02
C SER A 141 -3.07 -1.12 14.22
N PRO A 142 -3.96 -1.30 15.22
CA PRO A 142 -4.92 -0.27 15.60
C PRO A 142 -4.31 1.09 15.93
N LEU A 143 -3.03 1.12 16.29
CA LEU A 143 -2.30 2.35 16.59
C LEU A 143 -2.08 3.24 15.36
N ASP A 144 -2.21 2.67 14.14
CA ASP A 144 -2.17 3.42 12.88
C ASP A 144 -3.24 4.51 12.80
N LEU A 145 -4.34 4.36 13.55
CA LEU A 145 -5.46 5.32 13.57
C LEU A 145 -5.11 6.64 14.27
N TYR A 146 -4.20 6.62 15.25
CA TYR A 146 -3.95 7.81 16.07
C TYR A 146 -3.61 9.05 15.24
N SER A 147 -2.58 8.99 14.42
CA SER A 147 -2.14 10.16 13.64
C SER A 147 -3.10 10.54 12.52
N GLN A 148 -3.81 9.57 11.96
CA GLN A 148 -4.85 9.82 10.96
C GLN A 148 -6.02 10.62 11.57
N CYS A 149 -6.52 10.20 12.72
CA CYS A 149 -7.58 10.90 13.44
C CYS A 149 -7.10 12.24 14.05
N ALA A 150 -5.87 12.29 14.57
CA ALA A 150 -5.29 13.51 15.11
C ALA A 150 -5.07 14.59 14.04
N PHE A 151 -4.89 14.22 12.76
CA PHE A 151 -4.89 15.17 11.65
C PHE A 151 -6.24 15.89 11.53
N LEU A 152 -7.36 15.20 11.69
CA LEU A 152 -8.69 15.79 11.68
C LEU A 152 -8.90 16.71 12.88
N ASN A 153 -8.68 16.19 14.07
CA ASN A 153 -8.66 16.92 15.32
C ASN A 153 -7.81 16.19 16.35
N LYS A 154 -6.90 16.89 17.03
CA LYS A 154 -5.94 16.31 17.99
C LYS A 154 -6.61 15.52 19.11
N ARG A 155 -7.85 15.87 19.49
CA ARG A 155 -8.61 15.23 20.58
C ARG A 155 -9.76 14.35 20.09
N LEU A 156 -9.84 14.07 18.79
CA LEU A 156 -10.98 13.35 18.20
C LEU A 156 -11.21 11.97 18.83
N LEU A 157 -10.15 11.25 19.16
CA LEU A 157 -10.21 9.97 19.85
C LEU A 157 -10.23 10.09 21.39
N GLY A 158 -10.13 11.31 21.96
CA GLY A 158 -10.13 11.55 23.39
C GLY A 158 -8.77 11.33 24.08
N TYR A 159 -7.67 11.37 23.33
CA TYR A 159 -6.31 11.19 23.86
C TYR A 159 -5.38 12.32 23.43
N ASP A 160 -4.72 12.94 24.40
CA ASP A 160 -3.83 14.09 24.15
C ASP A 160 -2.50 13.72 23.49
N SER A 161 -2.09 12.45 23.56
CA SER A 161 -0.82 11.99 23.02
C SER A 161 -0.91 10.56 22.44
N TYR A 162 0.01 10.26 21.51
CA TYR A 162 0.18 8.90 21.00
C TYR A 162 0.46 7.89 22.14
N TRP A 163 1.20 8.28 23.16
CA TRP A 163 1.58 7.37 24.24
C TRP A 163 0.39 7.04 25.16
N SER A 164 -0.50 8.01 25.42
CA SER A 164 -1.74 7.75 26.17
C SER A 164 -2.68 6.84 25.38
N PHE A 165 -2.80 7.05 24.06
CA PHE A 165 -3.55 6.19 23.15
C PHE A 165 -2.96 4.77 23.10
N GLN A 166 -1.64 4.64 22.95
CA GLN A 166 -0.94 3.34 22.98
C GLN A 166 -1.17 2.60 24.29
N GLY A 167 -1.03 3.26 25.44
CA GLY A 167 -1.27 2.67 26.76
C GLY A 167 -2.69 2.13 26.95
N ARG A 168 -3.69 2.78 26.32
CA ARG A 168 -5.07 2.33 26.35
C ARG A 168 -5.34 1.12 25.47
N PHE A 169 -4.77 1.06 24.27
CA PHE A 169 -5.13 0.07 23.26
C PHE A 169 -4.10 -1.02 23.01
N ALA A 170 -2.84 -0.85 23.45
CA ALA A 170 -1.81 -1.88 23.34
C ALA A 170 -1.58 -2.63 24.66
N ILE A 171 -1.23 -3.90 24.54
CA ILE A 171 -0.69 -4.72 25.63
C ILE A 171 0.82 -4.73 25.46
N ILE A 172 1.51 -4.06 26.38
CA ILE A 172 2.96 -3.89 26.35
C ILE A 172 3.56 -4.81 27.40
N LYS A 173 4.54 -5.62 27.02
CA LYS A 173 5.38 -6.39 27.91
C LYS A 173 6.81 -5.89 27.84
N GLN A 174 7.44 -5.71 29.00
CA GLN A 174 8.86 -5.46 29.06
C GLN A 174 9.60 -6.77 28.80
N GLN A 175 10.45 -6.76 27.80
CA GLN A 175 11.32 -7.86 27.46
C GLN A 175 12.76 -7.50 27.84
N ARG A 176 13.52 -8.49 28.28
CA ARG A 176 14.96 -8.36 28.57
C ARG A 176 15.74 -9.21 27.57
N MET A 177 16.78 -8.63 27.02
CA MET A 177 17.71 -9.30 26.14
C MET A 177 19.13 -8.92 26.57
N GLY A 178 19.77 -9.81 27.33
CA GLY A 178 21.01 -9.47 28.03
C GLY A 178 20.79 -8.35 29.02
N SER A 179 21.62 -7.30 28.97
CA SER A 179 21.53 -6.08 29.82
C SER A 179 20.48 -5.07 29.33
N ILE A 180 19.87 -5.27 28.14
CA ILE A 180 18.96 -4.30 27.57
C ILE A 180 17.50 -4.70 27.81
N SER A 181 16.73 -3.72 28.32
CA SER A 181 15.29 -3.86 28.51
C SER A 181 14.56 -3.01 27.48
N PHE A 182 13.57 -3.59 26.78
CA PHE A 182 12.75 -2.89 25.81
C PHE A 182 11.27 -3.28 25.93
N ASN A 183 10.40 -2.36 25.53
CA ASN A 183 8.96 -2.57 25.54
C ASN A 183 8.50 -3.18 24.20
N GLN A 184 7.88 -4.35 24.27
CA GLN A 184 7.29 -5.03 23.12
C GLN A 184 5.76 -5.01 23.19
N ILE A 185 5.10 -4.65 22.08
CA ILE A 185 3.66 -4.80 21.94
C ILE A 185 3.38 -6.27 21.63
N VAL A 186 2.67 -6.95 22.53
CA VAL A 186 2.34 -8.39 22.42
C VAL A 186 0.86 -8.61 22.08
N GLY A 187 0.06 -7.55 22.02
CA GLY A 187 -1.36 -7.63 21.67
C GLY A 187 -2.07 -6.30 21.78
N TYR A 188 -3.38 -6.32 21.58
CA TYR A 188 -4.24 -5.15 21.65
C TYR A 188 -5.47 -5.45 22.53
N LYS A 189 -6.02 -4.41 23.14
CA LYS A 189 -7.16 -4.45 24.07
C LYS A 189 -8.13 -3.30 23.78
N ASN A 190 -9.33 -3.36 24.35
CA ASN A 190 -10.36 -2.31 24.27
C ASN A 190 -10.75 -1.93 22.82
N LEU A 191 -10.69 -2.87 21.86
CA LEU A 191 -10.93 -2.59 20.45
C LEU A 191 -12.38 -2.17 20.19
N GLU A 192 -13.33 -2.69 20.96
CA GLU A 192 -14.74 -2.28 20.89
C GLU A 192 -14.94 -0.79 21.24
N GLU A 193 -14.22 -0.27 22.25
CA GLU A 193 -14.22 1.16 22.57
C GLU A 193 -13.70 1.99 21.39
N LEU A 194 -12.63 1.53 20.74
CA LEU A 194 -12.07 2.21 19.57
C LEU A 194 -13.05 2.22 18.40
N THR A 195 -13.72 1.09 18.15
CA THR A 195 -14.78 0.98 17.13
C THR A 195 -15.92 1.96 17.39
N GLN A 196 -16.40 2.07 18.64
CA GLN A 196 -17.46 3.00 18.99
C GLN A 196 -17.05 4.47 18.79
N LYS A 197 -15.81 4.82 19.15
CA LYS A 197 -15.29 6.16 18.92
C LYS A 197 -15.24 6.49 17.41
N LEU A 198 -14.79 5.57 16.56
CA LEU A 198 -14.72 5.77 15.11
C LEU A 198 -16.11 6.00 14.50
N LYS A 199 -17.14 5.27 14.93
CA LYS A 199 -18.52 5.42 14.43
C LYS A 199 -19.08 6.83 14.60
N LEU A 200 -18.57 7.64 15.52
CA LEU A 200 -19.07 9.00 15.78
C LEU A 200 -18.71 9.99 14.66
N PHE A 201 -17.67 9.75 13.89
CA PHE A 201 -17.17 10.70 12.89
C PHE A 201 -16.69 10.10 11.58
N ALA A 202 -16.54 8.78 11.51
CA ALA A 202 -16.10 8.09 10.31
C ALA A 202 -17.28 7.45 9.60
N HIS A 203 -17.37 7.67 8.29
CA HIS A 203 -18.26 6.92 7.43
C HIS A 203 -17.47 5.80 6.75
N ARG A 204 -18.03 4.60 6.75
CA ARG A 204 -17.45 3.45 6.11
C ARG A 204 -18.50 2.71 5.29
N THR A 205 -18.10 2.34 4.08
CA THR A 205 -18.88 1.48 3.19
C THR A 205 -17.97 0.33 2.76
N THR A 206 -18.41 -0.90 3.00
CA THR A 206 -17.67 -2.08 2.56
C THR A 206 -18.00 -2.39 1.09
N LYS A 207 -17.08 -3.09 0.40
CA LYS A 207 -17.35 -3.55 -0.97
C LYS A 207 -18.57 -4.46 -1.04
N LYS A 208 -18.81 -5.29 -0.02
CA LYS A 208 -19.96 -6.19 0.08
C LYS A 208 -21.29 -5.44 0.17
N GLU A 209 -21.30 -4.26 0.80
CA GLU A 209 -22.50 -3.42 0.91
C GLU A 209 -22.76 -2.59 -0.35
N ALA A 210 -21.68 -2.15 -1.01
CA ALA A 210 -21.78 -1.19 -2.11
C ALA A 210 -21.76 -1.83 -3.50
N LEU A 211 -21.23 -3.04 -3.64
CA LEU A 211 -20.95 -3.67 -4.91
C LEU A 211 -21.37 -5.15 -4.89
N ASP A 212 -22.01 -5.57 -5.96
CA ASP A 212 -22.24 -6.99 -6.23
C ASP A 212 -21.01 -7.54 -6.97
N LEU A 213 -20.01 -8.00 -6.19
CA LEU A 213 -18.78 -8.56 -6.70
C LEU A 213 -18.76 -10.08 -6.48
N PRO A 214 -18.21 -10.83 -7.43
CA PRO A 214 -18.05 -12.27 -7.27
C PRO A 214 -17.09 -12.61 -6.12
N ASP A 215 -17.11 -13.86 -5.68
CA ASP A 215 -16.34 -14.32 -4.52
C ASP A 215 -14.82 -14.25 -4.76
N LYS A 216 -14.08 -14.06 -3.67
CA LYS A 216 -12.63 -14.28 -3.60
C LYS A 216 -12.37 -15.71 -3.11
N ILE A 217 -11.61 -16.46 -3.87
CA ILE A 217 -11.20 -17.84 -3.53
C ILE A 217 -9.72 -17.84 -3.23
N TYR A 218 -9.33 -18.35 -2.07
CA TYR A 218 -7.93 -18.40 -1.65
C TYR A 218 -7.44 -19.84 -1.51
N THR A 219 -6.24 -20.09 -2.00
CA THR A 219 -5.57 -21.39 -1.87
C THR A 219 -4.06 -21.21 -1.74
N THR A 220 -3.40 -22.23 -1.25
CA THR A 220 -1.93 -22.26 -1.18
C THR A 220 -1.41 -23.44 -2.00
N ARG A 221 -0.26 -23.24 -2.66
CA ARG A 221 0.50 -24.29 -3.32
C ARG A 221 1.85 -24.42 -2.61
N GLN A 222 2.11 -25.62 -2.12
CA GLN A 222 3.37 -25.89 -1.45
C GLN A 222 4.53 -26.01 -2.45
N VAL A 223 5.67 -25.43 -2.07
CA VAL A 223 6.92 -25.48 -2.83
C VAL A 223 7.96 -26.16 -1.97
N GLU A 224 8.36 -27.36 -2.33
CA GLU A 224 9.40 -28.10 -1.64
C GLU A 224 10.77 -27.47 -1.88
N LEU A 225 11.56 -27.32 -0.80
CA LEU A 225 12.93 -26.85 -0.90
C LEU A 225 13.83 -27.93 -1.55
N THR A 226 14.79 -27.51 -2.35
CA THR A 226 15.89 -28.39 -2.76
C THR A 226 16.82 -28.65 -1.56
N SER A 227 17.61 -29.74 -1.61
CA SER A 227 18.57 -30.06 -0.55
C SER A 227 19.50 -28.87 -0.25
N THR A 228 20.01 -28.23 -1.30
CA THR A 228 20.91 -27.07 -1.20
C THR A 228 20.17 -25.87 -0.52
N GLN A 229 18.92 -25.60 -0.89
CA GLN A 229 18.14 -24.55 -0.22
C GLN A 229 17.92 -24.88 1.26
N GLN A 230 17.61 -26.14 1.58
CA GLN A 230 17.37 -26.59 2.96
C GLN A 230 18.62 -26.41 3.83
N GLU A 231 19.80 -26.80 3.33
CA GLU A 231 21.07 -26.61 4.03
C GLU A 231 21.38 -25.15 4.31
N HIS A 232 21.27 -24.30 3.27
CA HIS A 232 21.49 -22.86 3.43
C HIS A 232 20.45 -22.22 4.35
N TYR A 233 19.19 -22.64 4.26
CA TYR A 233 18.11 -22.10 5.10
C TYR A 233 18.34 -22.42 6.58
N VAL A 234 18.69 -23.66 6.90
CA VAL A 234 18.99 -24.10 8.28
C VAL A 234 20.23 -23.39 8.82
N SER A 235 21.29 -23.26 8.00
CA SER A 235 22.51 -22.54 8.38
C SER A 235 22.21 -21.07 8.71
N MET A 236 21.52 -20.36 7.81
CA MET A 236 21.15 -18.94 8.04
C MET A 236 20.22 -18.79 9.24
N LYS A 237 19.30 -19.72 9.47
CA LYS A 237 18.40 -19.71 10.63
C LYS A 237 19.16 -19.93 11.93
N LYS A 238 20.08 -20.88 12.00
CA LYS A 238 20.93 -21.16 13.18
C LYS A 238 21.79 -19.96 13.55
N THR A 239 22.46 -19.34 12.60
CA THR A 239 23.25 -18.13 12.79
C THR A 239 22.38 -16.97 13.36
N SER A 240 21.11 -16.92 12.99
CA SER A 240 20.17 -15.95 13.53
C SER A 240 19.74 -16.22 14.97
N VAL A 241 19.64 -17.50 15.37
CA VAL A 241 19.31 -17.94 16.73
C VAL A 241 20.50 -17.80 17.68
N VAL A 242 21.72 -18.12 17.23
CA VAL A 242 22.95 -17.97 18.02
C VAL A 242 23.19 -16.53 18.44
N PHE A 243 22.92 -15.56 17.55
CA PHE A 243 22.98 -14.13 17.91
C PHE A 243 21.89 -13.70 18.92
N LEU A 244 20.78 -14.41 18.99
CA LEU A 244 19.74 -14.18 20.01
C LEU A 244 20.10 -14.84 21.35
N GLU A 245 20.84 -15.94 21.34
CA GLU A 245 21.27 -16.68 22.52
C GLU A 245 22.54 -16.13 23.16
N ASP A 246 23.49 -15.61 22.37
CA ASP A 246 24.75 -15.03 22.84
C ASP A 246 24.65 -13.61 23.41
N GLY A 247 23.43 -13.03 23.48
CA GLY A 247 23.19 -11.74 24.14
C GLY A 247 23.71 -10.52 23.38
N GLU A 248 24.23 -10.66 22.18
CA GLU A 248 24.56 -9.53 21.32
C GLU A 248 23.30 -8.87 20.78
N MET A 249 23.31 -7.54 20.78
CA MET A 249 22.19 -6.71 20.33
C MET A 249 22.04 -6.77 18.83
N VAL A 250 21.17 -7.67 18.34
CA VAL A 250 20.77 -7.63 16.93
C VAL A 250 19.89 -6.41 16.73
N THR A 251 20.37 -5.40 16.03
CA THR A 251 19.59 -4.21 15.72
C THR A 251 18.37 -4.58 14.83
N ALA A 252 17.28 -3.86 14.97
CA ALA A 252 16.09 -4.11 14.14
C ALA A 252 16.39 -4.15 12.62
N PRO A 253 17.30 -3.33 12.06
CA PRO A 253 17.77 -3.43 10.69
C PRO A 253 18.40 -4.78 10.33
N GLU A 254 19.19 -5.40 11.21
CA GLU A 254 19.83 -6.70 10.96
C GLU A 254 18.83 -7.83 10.89
N VAL A 255 17.81 -7.85 11.78
CA VAL A 255 16.72 -8.83 11.73
C VAL A 255 15.95 -8.71 10.40
N MET A 256 15.63 -7.48 9.99
CA MET A 256 14.93 -7.24 8.73
C MET A 256 15.77 -7.67 7.52
N THR A 257 17.06 -7.41 7.53
CA THR A 257 17.97 -7.83 6.47
C THR A 257 18.04 -9.37 6.37
N ARG A 258 18.09 -10.06 7.50
CA ARG A 258 18.09 -11.53 7.53
C ARG A 258 16.79 -12.14 7.02
N LEU A 259 15.65 -11.62 7.44
CA LEU A 259 14.35 -12.04 6.90
C LEU A 259 14.29 -11.84 5.39
N LEU A 260 14.86 -10.74 4.88
CA LEU A 260 14.96 -10.49 3.46
C LEU A 260 15.83 -11.54 2.76
N ARG A 261 17.01 -11.87 3.33
CA ARG A 261 17.91 -12.90 2.79
C ARG A 261 17.28 -14.30 2.78
N LEU A 262 16.57 -14.65 3.87
CA LEU A 262 15.82 -15.92 3.91
C LEU A 262 14.76 -15.98 2.79
N GLN A 263 14.03 -14.89 2.53
CA GLN A 263 13.08 -14.85 1.43
C GLN A 263 13.73 -14.93 0.04
N GLN A 264 14.88 -14.25 -0.16
CA GLN A 264 15.65 -14.36 -1.40
C GLN A 264 16.09 -15.80 -1.65
N LEU A 265 16.58 -16.50 -0.61
CA LEU A 265 16.94 -17.91 -0.68
C LEU A 265 15.76 -18.79 -1.10
N LEU A 266 14.55 -18.57 -0.54
CA LEU A 266 13.36 -19.30 -0.94
C LEU A 266 12.93 -19.03 -2.38
N CYS A 267 13.26 -17.86 -2.92
CA CYS A 267 13.05 -17.49 -4.32
C CYS A 267 14.16 -18.01 -5.25
N GLY A 268 15.22 -18.65 -4.69
CA GLY A 268 16.29 -19.31 -5.43
C GLY A 268 17.44 -18.42 -5.80
N TYR A 269 17.79 -17.44 -4.98
CA TYR A 269 18.99 -16.63 -5.14
C TYR A 269 19.44 -15.99 -3.83
N LEU A 270 20.69 -15.58 -3.77
CA LEU A 270 21.25 -14.75 -2.71
C LEU A 270 22.00 -13.58 -3.35
N VAL A 271 22.06 -12.48 -2.64
CA VAL A 271 22.90 -11.34 -3.03
C VAL A 271 24.10 -11.32 -2.10
N SER A 272 25.32 -11.41 -2.64
CA SER A 272 26.56 -11.32 -1.89
C SER A 272 26.78 -9.93 -1.27
N ASP A 273 27.75 -9.77 -0.41
CA ASP A 273 28.10 -8.48 0.19
C ASP A 273 28.62 -7.49 -0.86
N ASP A 274 29.21 -7.98 -1.95
CA ASP A 274 29.67 -7.21 -3.11
C ASP A 274 28.52 -6.83 -4.06
N GLY A 275 27.28 -7.25 -3.76
CA GLY A 275 26.09 -6.95 -4.55
C GLY A 275 25.84 -7.90 -5.73
N GLU A 276 26.65 -8.93 -5.91
CA GLU A 276 26.45 -9.93 -6.94
C GLU A 276 25.31 -10.89 -6.57
N THR A 277 24.53 -11.30 -7.58
CA THR A 277 23.44 -12.26 -7.40
C THR A 277 23.91 -13.67 -7.73
N VAL A 278 23.84 -14.57 -6.75
CA VAL A 278 24.16 -15.99 -6.89
C VAL A 278 22.86 -16.78 -7.00
N GLU A 279 22.67 -17.48 -8.12
CA GLU A 279 21.50 -18.34 -8.34
C GLU A 279 21.62 -19.62 -7.53
N ILE A 280 20.50 -20.06 -6.97
CA ILE A 280 20.36 -21.31 -6.23
C ILE A 280 19.22 -22.11 -6.86
N ALA A 281 19.47 -23.38 -7.13
CA ALA A 281 18.44 -24.26 -7.67
C ALA A 281 17.21 -24.29 -6.75
N ASN A 282 16.02 -24.09 -7.33
CA ASN A 282 14.75 -24.06 -6.59
C ASN A 282 13.60 -24.61 -7.43
N ASN A 283 12.52 -25.02 -6.77
CA ASN A 283 11.34 -25.59 -7.41
C ASN A 283 10.24 -24.55 -7.67
N ARG A 284 10.39 -23.28 -7.22
CA ARG A 284 9.30 -22.28 -7.20
C ARG A 284 8.80 -21.92 -8.60
N ILE A 285 9.71 -21.76 -9.56
CA ILE A 285 9.33 -21.52 -10.97
C ILE A 285 8.58 -22.73 -11.54
N LYS A 286 9.05 -23.95 -11.29
CA LYS A 286 8.40 -25.18 -11.75
C LYS A 286 6.97 -25.26 -11.20
N VAL A 287 6.78 -25.09 -9.89
CA VAL A 287 5.46 -25.13 -9.24
C VAL A 287 4.56 -24.00 -9.77
N MET A 288 5.12 -22.80 -10.01
CA MET A 288 4.36 -21.71 -10.63
C MET A 288 3.85 -22.11 -12.02
N MET A 289 4.67 -22.74 -12.85
CA MET A 289 4.27 -23.19 -14.20
C MET A 289 3.19 -24.29 -14.12
N GLU A 290 3.29 -25.23 -13.19
CA GLU A 290 2.26 -26.23 -12.94
C GLU A 290 0.92 -25.58 -12.55
N VAL A 291 0.94 -24.56 -11.68
CA VAL A 291 -0.27 -23.79 -11.30
C VAL A 291 -0.86 -23.02 -12.50
N ILE A 292 0.00 -22.48 -13.38
CA ILE A 292 -0.44 -21.76 -14.59
C ILE A 292 -1.13 -22.72 -15.58
N GLU A 293 -0.69 -23.97 -15.68
CA GLU A 293 -1.33 -25.00 -16.53
C GLU A 293 -2.73 -25.38 -16.03
N GLU A 294 -3.00 -25.26 -14.73
CA GLU A 294 -4.30 -25.50 -14.12
C GLU A 294 -5.27 -24.31 -14.28
N MET A 295 -4.81 -23.16 -14.79
CA MET A 295 -5.57 -21.90 -14.87
C MET A 295 -5.92 -21.51 -16.28
N ASP A 296 -7.17 -21.14 -16.49
CA ASP A 296 -7.64 -20.55 -17.75
C ASP A 296 -7.61 -19.01 -17.73
N GLY A 297 -7.40 -18.41 -18.91
CA GLY A 297 -7.49 -16.97 -19.10
C GLY A 297 -6.26 -16.20 -18.64
N LYS A 298 -6.48 -14.93 -18.29
CA LYS A 298 -5.38 -14.02 -17.89
C LYS A 298 -5.00 -14.19 -16.43
N ILE A 299 -3.71 -14.05 -16.16
CA ILE A 299 -3.11 -14.30 -14.84
C ILE A 299 -2.27 -13.10 -14.42
N ILE A 300 -2.46 -12.64 -13.18
CA ILE A 300 -1.61 -11.66 -12.54
C ILE A 300 -0.62 -12.40 -11.64
N ILE A 301 0.67 -12.09 -11.75
CA ILE A 301 1.72 -12.69 -10.93
C ILE A 301 2.40 -11.59 -10.11
N TRP A 302 2.25 -11.67 -8.79
CA TRP A 302 2.88 -10.75 -7.87
C TRP A 302 4.16 -11.35 -7.30
N SER A 303 5.27 -10.64 -7.41
CA SER A 303 6.51 -10.98 -6.75
C SER A 303 7.10 -9.81 -5.99
N ARG A 304 7.73 -10.09 -4.85
CA ARG A 304 8.37 -9.07 -4.02
C ARG A 304 9.62 -8.48 -4.69
N PHE A 305 10.41 -9.31 -5.38
CA PHE A 305 11.73 -8.95 -5.85
C PHE A 305 11.78 -8.72 -7.35
N ARG A 306 12.54 -7.71 -7.78
CA ARG A 306 12.75 -7.40 -9.21
C ARG A 306 13.47 -8.53 -9.95
N HIS A 307 14.38 -9.23 -9.26
CA HIS A 307 15.09 -10.39 -9.79
C HIS A 307 14.08 -11.46 -10.24
N ASP A 308 13.13 -11.81 -9.38
CA ASP A 308 12.09 -12.80 -9.68
C ASP A 308 11.20 -12.35 -10.85
N ILE A 309 10.83 -11.06 -10.92
CA ILE A 309 10.01 -10.53 -12.03
C ILE A 309 10.69 -10.77 -13.37
N LYS A 310 12.01 -10.53 -13.45
CA LYS A 310 12.80 -10.79 -14.66
C LYS A 310 12.86 -12.27 -14.99
N LYS A 311 13.10 -13.12 -13.99
CA LYS A 311 13.17 -14.57 -14.13
C LYS A 311 11.83 -15.16 -14.57
N ILE A 312 10.74 -14.76 -13.93
CA ILE A 312 9.36 -15.15 -14.28
C ILE A 312 9.05 -14.73 -15.73
N LYS A 313 9.33 -13.46 -16.10
CA LYS A 313 9.15 -12.97 -17.46
C LYS A 313 9.87 -13.85 -18.48
N ASN A 314 11.15 -14.15 -18.22
CA ASN A 314 11.96 -14.94 -19.15
C ASN A 314 11.39 -16.35 -19.34
N GLU A 315 10.97 -17.02 -18.28
CA GLU A 315 10.39 -18.36 -18.37
C GLU A 315 9.04 -18.35 -19.08
N LEU A 316 8.17 -17.39 -18.79
CA LEU A 316 6.89 -17.25 -19.47
C LEU A 316 7.06 -16.90 -20.97
N CYS A 317 8.00 -16.00 -21.30
CA CYS A 317 8.30 -15.68 -22.70
C CYS A 317 8.84 -16.89 -23.48
N LYS A 318 9.66 -17.73 -22.83
CA LYS A 318 10.19 -18.95 -23.42
C LYS A 318 9.08 -19.96 -23.72
N THR A 319 8.13 -20.11 -22.81
CA THR A 319 7.06 -21.12 -22.89
C THR A 319 5.88 -20.65 -23.74
N TYR A 320 5.43 -19.38 -23.59
CA TYR A 320 4.20 -18.85 -24.20
C TYR A 320 4.44 -17.75 -25.23
N GLY A 321 5.70 -17.40 -25.53
CA GLY A 321 6.06 -16.34 -26.45
C GLY A 321 6.16 -14.95 -25.80
N SER A 322 6.95 -14.07 -26.40
CA SER A 322 7.27 -12.74 -25.84
C SER A 322 6.05 -11.79 -25.76
N GLY A 323 5.07 -11.95 -26.65
CA GLY A 323 3.84 -11.14 -26.68
C GLY A 323 2.86 -11.49 -25.55
N SER A 324 3.03 -12.66 -24.91
CA SER A 324 2.11 -13.13 -23.87
C SER A 324 2.32 -12.44 -22.51
N VAL A 325 3.44 -11.72 -22.29
CA VAL A 325 3.87 -11.23 -20.97
C VAL A 325 4.09 -9.72 -21.00
N VAL A 326 3.48 -9.02 -20.08
CA VAL A 326 3.82 -7.63 -19.76
C VAL A 326 4.34 -7.51 -18.33
N THR A 327 5.23 -6.55 -18.10
CA THR A 327 5.81 -6.30 -16.78
C THR A 327 5.55 -4.88 -16.33
N TYR A 328 5.34 -4.71 -15.01
CA TYR A 328 5.06 -3.41 -14.40
C TYR A 328 5.78 -3.29 -13.05
N TYR A 329 6.93 -2.62 -13.02
CA TYR A 329 7.72 -2.44 -11.79
C TYR A 329 8.55 -1.15 -11.83
N GLY A 330 9.38 -0.89 -10.81
CA GLY A 330 10.07 0.39 -10.63
C GLY A 330 10.89 0.88 -11.82
N ASP A 331 11.52 -0.05 -12.57
CA ASP A 331 12.40 0.29 -13.71
C ASP A 331 11.62 0.47 -15.04
N THR A 332 10.32 0.17 -15.08
CA THR A 332 9.47 0.36 -16.27
C THR A 332 9.18 1.86 -16.45
N SER A 333 9.36 2.39 -17.67
CA SER A 333 9.01 3.78 -18.01
C SER A 333 7.51 4.04 -17.85
N GLN A 334 7.07 5.30 -17.79
CA GLN A 334 5.63 5.59 -17.66
C GLN A 334 4.85 5.17 -18.91
N GLU A 335 5.42 5.36 -20.08
CA GLU A 335 4.81 4.96 -21.36
C GLU A 335 4.65 3.44 -21.46
N ASP A 336 5.70 2.69 -21.07
CA ASP A 336 5.64 1.23 -21.02
C ASP A 336 4.62 0.71 -20.00
N ARG A 337 4.46 1.41 -18.87
CA ARG A 337 3.46 1.08 -17.85
C ARG A 337 2.04 1.22 -18.37
N ASP A 338 1.75 2.33 -19.05
CA ASP A 338 0.43 2.59 -19.61
C ASP A 338 0.12 1.60 -20.73
N SER A 339 1.11 1.29 -21.58
CA SER A 339 1.02 0.26 -22.61
C SER A 339 0.82 -1.14 -22.03
N ALA A 340 1.51 -1.48 -20.94
CA ALA A 340 1.37 -2.78 -20.29
C ALA A 340 -0.04 -3.01 -19.75
N ILE A 341 -0.64 -1.98 -19.12
CA ILE A 341 -2.01 -2.05 -18.59
C ILE A 341 -2.98 -2.19 -19.77
N HIS A 342 -2.84 -1.34 -20.80
CA HIS A 342 -3.71 -1.38 -21.97
C HIS A 342 -3.67 -2.75 -22.66
N ASN A 343 -2.47 -3.27 -22.97
CA ASN A 343 -2.29 -4.55 -23.61
C ASN A 343 -2.85 -5.71 -22.76
N PHE A 344 -2.60 -5.70 -21.45
CA PHE A 344 -3.16 -6.72 -20.58
C PHE A 344 -4.69 -6.70 -20.56
N GLN A 345 -5.32 -5.53 -20.57
CA GLN A 345 -6.77 -5.42 -20.53
C GLN A 345 -7.44 -5.76 -21.87
N THR A 346 -6.83 -5.41 -23.00
CA THR A 346 -7.51 -5.44 -24.32
C THR A 346 -6.97 -6.49 -25.30
N ASN A 347 -5.68 -6.85 -25.22
CA ASN A 347 -5.08 -7.80 -26.16
C ASN A 347 -5.24 -9.25 -25.66
N PRO A 348 -5.94 -10.14 -26.38
CA PRO A 348 -6.09 -11.55 -26.01
C PRO A 348 -4.78 -12.32 -25.90
N GLU A 349 -3.77 -11.98 -26.70
CA GLU A 349 -2.45 -12.62 -26.72
C GLU A 349 -1.69 -12.34 -25.42
N THR A 350 -1.93 -11.20 -24.76
CA THR A 350 -1.26 -10.83 -23.52
C THR A 350 -1.93 -11.51 -22.33
N ARG A 351 -1.44 -12.69 -21.97
CA ARG A 351 -2.00 -13.53 -20.90
C ARG A 351 -1.49 -13.19 -19.50
N PHE A 352 -0.23 -12.73 -19.38
CA PHE A 352 0.44 -12.58 -18.08
C PHE A 352 0.79 -11.12 -17.75
N PHE A 353 0.43 -10.70 -16.54
CA PHE A 353 0.85 -9.41 -15.96
C PHE A 353 1.76 -9.68 -14.76
N VAL A 354 3.05 -9.39 -14.87
CA VAL A 354 4.05 -9.68 -13.83
C VAL A 354 4.51 -8.38 -13.18
N SER A 355 4.32 -8.24 -11.87
CA SER A 355 4.61 -7.01 -11.15
C SER A 355 4.95 -7.24 -9.69
N ASN A 356 5.39 -6.20 -8.98
CA ASN A 356 5.40 -6.20 -7.54
C ASN A 356 4.15 -5.50 -6.97
N ALA A 357 3.65 -6.02 -5.83
CA ALA A 357 2.43 -5.52 -5.20
C ALA A 357 2.53 -4.06 -4.75
N GLN A 358 3.72 -3.57 -4.40
CA GLN A 358 3.92 -2.18 -3.97
C GLN A 358 3.76 -1.17 -5.11
N THR A 359 4.20 -1.52 -6.33
CA THR A 359 4.13 -0.64 -7.50
C THR A 359 2.82 -0.85 -8.26
N GLY A 360 2.48 -2.10 -8.60
CA GLY A 360 1.28 -2.46 -9.36
C GLY A 360 0.01 -2.50 -8.52
N GLY A 361 0.12 -2.52 -7.19
CA GLY A 361 -1.02 -2.50 -6.28
C GLY A 361 -1.71 -1.13 -6.16
N ARG A 362 -1.28 -0.08 -6.86
CA ARG A 362 -1.85 1.27 -6.71
C ARG A 362 -2.31 1.86 -8.03
N GLY A 363 -3.57 2.34 -8.06
CA GLY A 363 -4.08 3.20 -9.13
C GLY A 363 -4.31 2.55 -10.49
N ILE A 364 -4.20 1.22 -10.64
CA ILE A 364 -4.42 0.52 -11.92
C ILE A 364 -5.63 -0.42 -11.85
N THR A 365 -6.19 -0.78 -12.99
CA THR A 365 -7.31 -1.72 -13.13
C THR A 365 -6.87 -2.92 -13.96
N LEU A 366 -7.10 -4.14 -13.44
CA LEU A 366 -6.69 -5.40 -14.06
C LEU A 366 -7.84 -6.42 -14.06
N THR A 367 -9.07 -5.98 -14.31
CA THR A 367 -10.29 -6.80 -14.25
C THR A 367 -10.40 -7.85 -15.36
N ALA A 368 -9.54 -7.79 -16.38
CA ALA A 368 -9.45 -8.84 -17.39
C ALA A 368 -8.95 -10.18 -16.82
N ALA A 369 -8.31 -10.17 -15.64
CA ALA A 369 -7.87 -11.38 -14.97
C ALA A 369 -8.85 -11.81 -13.89
N SER A 370 -9.01 -13.12 -13.72
CA SER A 370 -9.67 -13.76 -12.58
C SER A 370 -8.74 -14.71 -11.81
N ASN A 371 -7.47 -14.79 -12.19
CA ASN A 371 -6.47 -15.61 -11.53
C ASN A 371 -5.29 -14.76 -11.09
N VAL A 372 -4.83 -14.99 -9.87
CA VAL A 372 -3.74 -14.24 -9.24
C VAL A 372 -2.79 -15.22 -8.55
N ILE A 373 -1.51 -15.15 -8.87
CA ILE A 373 -0.47 -15.94 -8.20
C ILE A 373 0.41 -14.98 -7.39
N TYR A 374 0.56 -15.25 -6.11
CA TYR A 374 1.57 -14.63 -5.27
C TYR A 374 2.81 -15.54 -5.26
N TYR A 375 3.74 -15.24 -6.15
CA TYR A 375 5.02 -15.92 -6.22
C TYR A 375 5.82 -15.72 -4.94
N SER A 376 5.79 -14.50 -4.38
CA SER A 376 6.33 -14.19 -3.06
C SER A 376 5.55 -13.03 -2.42
N ASN A 377 5.32 -13.11 -1.11
CA ASN A 377 4.64 -12.09 -0.32
C ASN A 377 5.61 -11.22 0.48
N ASP A 378 5.17 -10.03 0.89
CA ASP A 378 5.81 -9.26 1.95
C ASP A 378 4.92 -9.18 3.20
N PHE A 379 5.43 -8.58 4.29
CA PHE A 379 4.68 -8.40 5.53
C PHE A 379 3.66 -7.25 5.50
N ASN A 380 3.47 -6.61 4.35
CA ASN A 380 2.63 -5.42 4.23
C ASN A 380 1.20 -5.79 3.82
N LEU A 381 0.28 -5.79 4.79
CA LEU A 381 -1.14 -6.08 4.55
C LEU A 381 -1.78 -5.07 3.56
N GLU A 382 -1.39 -3.81 3.60
CA GLU A 382 -1.90 -2.79 2.69
C GLU A 382 -1.57 -3.12 1.23
N SER A 383 -0.29 -3.47 0.96
CA SER A 383 0.14 -3.89 -0.38
C SER A 383 -0.61 -5.14 -0.85
N ARG A 384 -0.84 -6.10 0.06
CA ARG A 384 -1.61 -7.31 -0.24
C ARG A 384 -3.05 -6.97 -0.62
N LYS A 385 -3.79 -6.23 0.21
CA LYS A 385 -5.18 -5.82 -0.06
C LYS A 385 -5.29 -4.99 -1.33
N GLN A 386 -4.43 -4.00 -1.50
CA GLN A 386 -4.42 -3.16 -2.69
C GLN A 386 -4.16 -3.96 -3.97
N SER A 387 -3.25 -4.94 -3.95
CA SER A 387 -2.98 -5.79 -5.11
C SER A 387 -4.15 -6.73 -5.44
N GLU A 388 -4.85 -7.27 -4.43
CA GLU A 388 -6.08 -8.04 -4.65
C GLU A 388 -7.17 -7.19 -5.30
N ASP A 389 -7.29 -5.95 -4.89
CA ASP A 389 -8.28 -4.99 -5.37
C ASP A 389 -8.02 -4.49 -6.80
N ARG A 390 -6.93 -4.91 -7.45
CA ARG A 390 -6.69 -4.58 -8.87
C ARG A 390 -7.57 -5.39 -9.82
N CYS A 391 -7.87 -6.63 -9.48
CA CYS A 391 -8.77 -7.48 -10.26
C CYS A 391 -10.16 -7.63 -9.62
N HIS A 392 -10.26 -7.62 -8.29
CA HIS A 392 -11.54 -7.70 -7.56
C HIS A 392 -12.14 -6.31 -7.30
N ARG A 393 -12.73 -5.74 -8.36
CA ARG A 393 -13.35 -4.41 -8.35
C ARG A 393 -14.46 -4.32 -9.42
N ILE A 394 -15.13 -3.16 -9.50
CA ILE A 394 -16.18 -2.89 -10.50
C ILE A 394 -15.67 -3.29 -11.90
N GLY A 395 -16.48 -4.09 -12.61
CA GLY A 395 -16.13 -4.68 -13.91
C GLY A 395 -15.57 -6.10 -13.83
N GLN A 396 -15.43 -6.69 -12.63
CA GLN A 396 -15.15 -8.11 -12.48
C GLN A 396 -16.46 -8.92 -12.39
N HIS A 397 -16.58 -9.93 -13.25
CA HIS A 397 -17.78 -10.77 -13.35
C HIS A 397 -17.53 -12.24 -13.01
N LYS A 398 -16.27 -12.61 -12.70
CA LYS A 398 -15.87 -13.98 -12.37
C LYS A 398 -15.30 -14.05 -10.96
N PRO A 399 -15.51 -15.15 -10.22
CA PRO A 399 -14.77 -15.38 -8.98
C PRO A 399 -13.27 -15.24 -9.21
N VAL A 400 -12.59 -14.62 -8.26
CA VAL A 400 -11.15 -14.38 -8.37
C VAL A 400 -10.40 -15.37 -7.51
N LEU A 401 -9.58 -16.19 -8.16
CA LEU A 401 -8.72 -17.18 -7.51
C LEU A 401 -7.37 -16.56 -7.15
N TYR A 402 -7.00 -16.64 -5.89
CA TYR A 402 -5.70 -16.21 -5.36
C TYR A 402 -4.91 -17.43 -4.90
N VAL A 403 -3.74 -17.67 -5.49
CA VAL A 403 -2.85 -18.77 -5.15
C VAL A 403 -1.57 -18.23 -4.55
N ASP A 404 -1.29 -18.59 -3.30
CA ASP A 404 -0.01 -18.27 -2.65
C ASP A 404 0.96 -19.44 -2.78
N LEU A 405 2.17 -19.20 -3.33
CA LEU A 405 3.25 -20.17 -3.33
C LEU A 405 4.01 -20.10 -2.01
N VAL A 406 4.05 -21.19 -1.26
CA VAL A 406 4.58 -21.21 0.11
C VAL A 406 5.51 -22.39 0.33
N CYS A 407 6.73 -22.13 0.79
CA CYS A 407 7.63 -23.18 1.27
C CYS A 407 7.25 -23.57 2.70
N PRO A 408 6.89 -24.84 2.97
CA PRO A 408 6.51 -25.31 4.31
C PRO A 408 7.63 -25.08 5.33
N ASN A 409 7.26 -24.80 6.59
CA ASN A 409 8.17 -24.63 7.74
C ASN A 409 9.21 -23.50 7.56
N THR A 410 8.91 -22.51 6.73
CA THR A 410 9.82 -21.40 6.43
C THR A 410 9.20 -20.05 6.77
N VAL A 411 9.96 -18.97 6.48
CA VAL A 411 9.50 -17.60 6.64
C VAL A 411 8.26 -17.27 5.79
N ASP A 412 8.02 -17.97 4.67
CA ASP A 412 6.81 -17.78 3.86
C ASP A 412 5.54 -18.04 4.67
N VAL A 413 5.51 -19.15 5.44
CA VAL A 413 4.39 -19.47 6.34
C VAL A 413 4.18 -18.38 7.39
N HIS A 414 5.29 -17.85 7.95
CA HIS A 414 5.22 -16.78 8.94
C HIS A 414 4.67 -15.48 8.34
N ILE A 415 5.03 -15.16 7.09
CA ILE A 415 4.50 -13.97 6.40
C ILE A 415 3.00 -14.11 6.20
N VAL A 416 2.54 -15.22 5.65
CA VAL A 416 1.11 -15.47 5.42
C VAL A 416 0.33 -15.43 6.72
N LYS A 417 0.79 -16.10 7.78
CA LYS A 417 0.16 -16.03 9.12
C LYS A 417 0.13 -14.62 9.70
N SER A 418 1.20 -13.84 9.52
CA SER A 418 1.27 -12.44 9.96
C SER A 418 0.26 -11.55 9.22
N LEU A 419 0.11 -11.73 7.91
CA LEU A 419 -0.88 -11.00 7.11
C LEU A 419 -2.30 -11.31 7.59
N LEU A 420 -2.63 -12.59 7.82
CA LEU A 420 -3.90 -13.03 8.38
C LEU A 420 -4.19 -12.43 9.75
N GLN A 421 -3.21 -12.46 10.64
CA GLN A 421 -3.37 -11.92 11.99
C GLN A 421 -3.62 -10.41 11.96
N LYS A 422 -2.89 -9.68 11.12
CA LYS A 422 -3.09 -8.24 10.92
C LYS A 422 -4.48 -7.93 10.36
N ASP A 423 -4.95 -8.74 9.40
CA ASP A 423 -6.29 -8.60 8.83
C ASP A 423 -7.38 -8.85 9.88
N LYS A 424 -7.26 -9.92 10.67
CA LYS A 424 -8.18 -10.21 11.78
C LYS A 424 -8.27 -9.06 12.78
N ILE A 425 -7.13 -8.49 13.17
CA ILE A 425 -7.08 -7.36 14.11
C ILE A 425 -7.71 -6.11 13.47
N ALA A 426 -7.42 -5.83 12.21
CA ALA A 426 -7.99 -4.69 11.50
C ALA A 426 -9.53 -4.82 11.41
N ASN A 427 -10.04 -5.96 10.97
CA ASN A 427 -11.47 -6.22 10.84
C ASN A 427 -12.19 -6.14 12.19
N LYS A 428 -11.62 -6.76 13.25
CA LYS A 428 -12.16 -6.65 14.61
C LYS A 428 -12.23 -5.19 15.09
N THR A 429 -11.20 -4.39 14.84
CA THR A 429 -11.15 -2.98 15.24
C THR A 429 -12.15 -2.12 14.47
N LEU A 430 -12.45 -2.50 13.23
CA LEU A 430 -13.39 -1.79 12.36
C LEU A 430 -14.82 -2.33 12.47
N GLY A 431 -15.06 -3.36 13.30
CA GLY A 431 -16.36 -3.97 13.52
C GLY A 431 -16.84 -4.84 12.34
N GLU A 432 -15.92 -5.43 11.58
CA GLU A 432 -16.22 -6.32 10.48
C GLU A 432 -16.13 -7.79 10.87
N GLU A 433 -16.86 -8.63 10.12
CA GLU A 433 -16.68 -10.07 10.18
C GLU A 433 -15.30 -10.46 9.63
N VAL A 434 -14.65 -11.36 10.32
CA VAL A 434 -13.36 -11.91 9.90
C VAL A 434 -13.60 -12.90 8.78
N LEU A 435 -13.21 -12.55 7.56
CA LEU A 435 -13.18 -13.50 6.46
C LEU A 435 -12.03 -14.50 6.73
N GLU A 436 -12.37 -15.78 6.89
CA GLU A 436 -11.38 -16.86 6.97
C GLU A 436 -10.81 -17.14 5.58
N TRP A 437 -9.78 -16.41 5.21
CA TRP A 437 -9.01 -16.66 4.01
C TRP A 437 -7.65 -17.25 4.41
N LEU A 438 -7.36 -18.45 4.00
CA LEU A 438 -6.20 -19.31 4.27
C LEU A 438 -6.37 -20.23 5.50
N LYS A 439 -6.81 -21.43 5.23
CA LYS A 439 -6.46 -22.58 6.04
C LYS A 439 -5.03 -23.00 5.65
N VAL A 440 -4.04 -22.66 6.48
CA VAL A 440 -2.66 -23.15 6.38
C VAL A 440 -2.51 -24.36 7.27
#